data_0640c5f6071a5a082a07d410c984139c
#
_entry.id   0640c5f6071a5a082a07d410c984139c
#
_cell.length_a   1.000
_cell.length_b   1.000
_cell.length_c   1.000
_cell.angle_alpha   90.00
_cell.angle_beta   90.00
_cell.angle_gamma   90.00
#
_symmetry.space_group_name_H-M   'P 1'
#
loop_
_entity.id
_entity.type
_entity.pdbx_description
1 polymer ?
#
loop_
_entity_poly.entity_id
_entity_poly.type
_entity_poly.pdbx_seq_one_letter_code
_entity_poly.pdbx_strand_id
1 'polypeptide(L)'
;MQLRQFWTHRELIYFFAVRDLKVRYKQAFLGVAWAAIQPLVGAVAFTILFHGLADVDIAGRSYFAFALLGFGVWTYYSTTLQSGTGSLVYNAELLTKVAFPRVVAPSAALLPGLVDLAVAMLLATVIGLASGGGASAVSLVVGLPVGLLMLVIAVAGPVLFLSASLVKYRDASALVTFGLQFLLFVSPVAYPPEFVPAGWRVLLYVNPLAGALGLLRAALVNTPLPSIGSLSLSGAVAVIVLFVGLLHFRRSELEFADII
;
A
#
# COMPACT_ATOMS: atom_id res chain seq x y z
N MET A 1 5.59 21.13 12.70
CA MET A 1 4.58 22.04 12.14
C MET A 1 3.56 21.29 11.27
N GLN A 2 3.95 20.34 10.41
CA GLN A 2 3.01 19.60 9.54
C GLN A 2 2.00 18.69 10.27
N LEU A 3 2.37 17.98 11.33
CA LEU A 3 1.44 17.16 12.11
C LEU A 3 0.25 17.98 12.65
N ARG A 4 0.50 19.22 13.07
CA ARG A 4 -0.55 20.15 13.48
C ARG A 4 -1.41 20.58 12.29
N GLN A 5 -0.82 20.76 11.12
CA GLN A 5 -1.57 21.08 9.89
C GLN A 5 -2.46 19.91 9.46
N PHE A 6 -1.99 18.65 9.54
CA PHE A 6 -2.83 17.46 9.30
C PHE A 6 -4.07 17.45 10.19
N TRP A 7 -3.88 17.67 11.49
CA TRP A 7 -5.00 17.65 12.43
C TRP A 7 -5.98 18.80 12.19
N THR A 8 -5.47 19.99 11.88
CA THR A 8 -6.31 21.18 11.61
C THR A 8 -7.12 21.02 10.31
N HIS A 9 -6.56 20.33 9.29
CA HIS A 9 -7.21 20.17 7.98
C HIS A 9 -7.78 18.76 7.75
N ARG A 10 -8.01 17.96 8.82
CA ARG A 10 -8.55 16.60 8.73
C ARG A 10 -9.88 16.50 7.98
N GLU A 11 -10.75 17.50 8.12
CA GLU A 11 -12.03 17.56 7.42
C GLU A 11 -11.84 17.70 5.90
N LEU A 12 -10.86 18.50 5.50
CA LEU A 12 -10.50 18.66 4.10
C LEU A 12 -9.89 17.38 3.52
N ILE A 13 -8.99 16.72 4.26
CA ILE A 13 -8.43 15.41 3.87
C ILE A 13 -9.56 14.39 3.69
N TYR A 14 -10.51 14.32 4.62
CA TYR A 14 -11.67 13.44 4.52
C TYR A 14 -12.55 13.78 3.31
N PHE A 15 -12.83 15.06 3.07
CA PHE A 15 -13.62 15.50 1.92
C PHE A 15 -12.98 15.08 0.58
N PHE A 16 -11.68 15.31 0.41
CA PHE A 16 -10.95 14.86 -0.78
C PHE A 16 -10.99 13.34 -0.93
N ALA A 17 -10.76 12.61 0.15
CA ALA A 17 -10.79 11.15 0.13
C ALA A 17 -12.18 10.61 -0.26
N VAL A 18 -13.26 11.16 0.29
CA VAL A 18 -14.64 10.77 -0.04
C VAL A 18 -14.98 11.14 -1.49
N ARG A 19 -14.54 12.32 -1.97
CA ARG A 19 -14.71 12.72 -3.37
C ARG A 19 -14.03 11.70 -4.29
N ASP A 20 -12.78 11.37 -4.02
CA ASP A 20 -11.98 10.47 -4.87
C ASP A 20 -12.55 9.04 -4.85
N LEU A 21 -13.04 8.59 -3.69
CA LEU A 21 -13.77 7.33 -3.56
C LEU A 21 -15.06 7.32 -4.40
N LYS A 22 -15.85 8.40 -4.32
CA LYS A 22 -17.07 8.53 -5.12
C LYS A 22 -16.78 8.55 -6.62
N VAL A 23 -15.75 9.28 -7.06
CA VAL A 23 -15.33 9.32 -8.48
C VAL A 23 -14.94 7.92 -8.95
N ARG A 24 -14.20 7.16 -8.15
CA ARG A 24 -13.76 5.81 -8.50
C ARG A 24 -14.93 4.84 -8.76
N TYR A 25 -16.00 4.91 -7.96
CA TYR A 25 -17.09 3.91 -8.01
C TYR A 25 -18.38 4.38 -8.66
N LYS A 26 -18.68 5.69 -8.70
CA LYS A 26 -19.99 6.23 -9.13
C LYS A 26 -20.30 5.97 -10.61
N GLN A 27 -19.26 5.88 -11.47
CA GLN A 27 -19.43 5.71 -12.92
C GLN A 27 -18.90 4.33 -13.41
N ALA A 28 -18.50 3.45 -12.48
CA ALA A 28 -18.00 2.14 -12.85
C ALA A 28 -19.17 1.15 -13.04
N PHE A 29 -19.20 0.41 -14.16
CA PHE A 29 -20.23 -0.59 -14.47
C PHE A 29 -20.41 -1.62 -13.36
N LEU A 30 -19.29 -2.09 -12.77
CA LEU A 30 -19.28 -3.05 -11.66
C LEU A 30 -19.21 -2.37 -10.28
N GLY A 31 -19.12 -1.04 -10.24
CA GLY A 31 -19.07 -0.28 -8.97
C GLY A 31 -18.00 -0.81 -8.00
N VAL A 32 -18.42 -1.04 -6.76
CA VAL A 32 -17.54 -1.52 -5.67
C VAL A 32 -17.03 -2.96 -5.90
N ALA A 33 -17.64 -3.74 -6.79
CA ALA A 33 -17.15 -5.10 -7.08
C ALA A 33 -15.71 -5.14 -7.63
N TRP A 34 -15.24 -4.05 -8.25
CA TRP A 34 -13.84 -3.94 -8.67
C TRP A 34 -12.85 -4.05 -7.52
N ALA A 35 -13.21 -3.63 -6.32
CA ALA A 35 -12.38 -3.79 -5.11
C ALA A 35 -12.06 -5.27 -4.80
N ALA A 36 -12.98 -6.17 -5.14
CA ALA A 36 -12.79 -7.61 -4.98
C ALA A 36 -12.18 -8.28 -6.22
N ILE A 37 -12.62 -7.88 -7.42
CA ILE A 37 -12.24 -8.54 -8.67
C ILE A 37 -10.74 -8.43 -8.93
N GLN A 38 -10.14 -7.25 -8.76
CA GLN A 38 -8.72 -7.04 -9.02
C GLN A 38 -7.81 -7.98 -8.20
N PRO A 39 -7.89 -8.02 -6.85
CA PRO A 39 -7.08 -8.94 -6.07
C PRO A 39 -7.45 -10.41 -6.30
N LEU A 40 -8.72 -10.74 -6.60
CA LEU A 40 -9.13 -12.11 -6.91
C LEU A 40 -8.48 -12.61 -8.20
N VAL A 41 -8.50 -11.83 -9.28
CA VAL A 41 -7.87 -12.23 -10.55
C VAL A 41 -6.36 -12.46 -10.37
N GLY A 42 -5.68 -11.56 -9.65
CA GLY A 42 -4.28 -11.74 -9.32
C GLY A 42 -4.03 -13.02 -8.49
N ALA A 43 -4.85 -13.24 -7.45
CA ALA A 43 -4.74 -14.43 -6.60
C ALA A 43 -4.98 -15.72 -7.39
N VAL A 44 -5.98 -15.77 -8.28
CA VAL A 44 -6.23 -16.93 -9.16
C VAL A 44 -5.04 -17.19 -10.06
N ALA A 45 -4.55 -16.16 -10.77
CA ALA A 45 -3.45 -16.31 -11.70
C ALA A 45 -2.18 -16.85 -11.01
N PHE A 46 -1.84 -16.30 -9.85
CA PHE A 46 -0.65 -16.74 -9.11
C PHE A 46 -0.86 -18.07 -8.36
N THR A 47 -2.09 -18.40 -7.97
CA THR A 47 -2.37 -19.73 -7.43
C THR A 47 -2.14 -20.80 -8.50
N ILE A 48 -2.56 -20.58 -9.73
CA ILE A 48 -2.29 -21.51 -10.83
C ILE A 48 -0.80 -21.62 -11.09
N LEU A 49 -0.07 -20.50 -11.13
CA LEU A 49 1.37 -20.49 -11.43
C LEU A 49 2.23 -21.09 -10.31
N PHE A 50 2.04 -20.64 -9.08
CA PHE A 50 2.94 -21.01 -7.98
C PHE A 50 2.51 -22.28 -7.26
N HIS A 51 1.22 -22.44 -6.97
CA HIS A 51 0.72 -23.64 -6.31
C HIS A 51 0.48 -24.78 -7.32
N GLY A 52 -0.12 -24.46 -8.47
CA GLY A 52 -0.47 -25.48 -9.48
C GLY A 52 0.71 -25.99 -10.31
N LEU A 53 1.64 -25.11 -10.71
CA LEU A 53 2.76 -25.46 -11.59
C LEU A 53 4.12 -25.58 -10.88
N ALA A 54 4.36 -24.74 -9.87
CA ALA A 54 5.64 -24.70 -9.14
C ALA A 54 5.58 -25.41 -7.77
N ASP A 55 4.46 -26.04 -7.43
CA ASP A 55 4.25 -26.85 -6.22
C ASP A 55 4.61 -26.13 -4.90
N VAL A 56 4.43 -24.80 -4.90
CA VAL A 56 4.68 -23.97 -3.71
C VAL A 56 3.60 -24.22 -2.67
N ASP A 57 3.95 -24.87 -1.57
CA ASP A 57 3.07 -25.08 -0.43
C ASP A 57 3.36 -24.08 0.70
N ILE A 58 2.32 -23.70 1.43
CA ILE A 58 2.40 -22.80 2.57
C ILE A 58 2.01 -23.57 3.84
N ALA A 59 2.75 -24.60 4.17
CA ALA A 59 2.61 -25.38 5.39
C ALA A 59 1.14 -25.76 5.71
N GLY A 60 0.43 -26.32 4.71
CA GLY A 60 -0.97 -26.78 4.86
C GLY A 60 -2.01 -25.67 4.95
N ARG A 61 -1.66 -24.41 4.58
CA ARG A 61 -2.58 -23.28 4.53
C ARG A 61 -3.04 -22.98 3.12
N SER A 62 -4.17 -22.27 2.98
CA SER A 62 -4.68 -21.88 1.67
C SER A 62 -3.74 -20.90 0.97
N TYR A 63 -3.05 -21.37 -0.09
CA TYR A 63 -2.23 -20.50 -0.93
C TYR A 63 -3.09 -19.40 -1.55
N PHE A 64 -4.34 -19.70 -1.92
CA PHE A 64 -5.25 -18.71 -2.48
C PHE A 64 -5.52 -17.53 -1.53
N ALA A 65 -5.79 -17.81 -0.24
CA ALA A 65 -5.98 -16.76 0.76
C ALA A 65 -4.70 -15.93 0.96
N PHE A 66 -3.54 -16.58 0.95
CA PHE A 66 -2.23 -15.94 1.05
C PHE A 66 -1.96 -15.01 -0.14
N ALA A 67 -2.22 -15.46 -1.37
CA ALA A 67 -2.06 -14.68 -2.58
C ALA A 67 -3.08 -13.54 -2.64
N LEU A 68 -4.33 -13.79 -2.27
CA LEU A 68 -5.41 -12.80 -2.27
C LEU A 68 -5.09 -11.61 -1.35
N LEU A 69 -4.61 -11.88 -0.14
CA LEU A 69 -4.16 -10.82 0.77
C LEU A 69 -2.95 -10.07 0.20
N GLY A 70 -2.00 -10.80 -0.39
CA GLY A 70 -0.83 -10.21 -1.04
C GLY A 70 -1.22 -9.24 -2.14
N PHE A 71 -2.12 -9.65 -3.03
CA PHE A 71 -2.62 -8.79 -4.11
C PHE A 71 -3.49 -7.65 -3.61
N GLY A 72 -4.27 -7.83 -2.53
CA GLY A 72 -5.02 -6.74 -1.89
C GLY A 72 -4.08 -5.63 -1.38
N VAL A 73 -3.03 -6.02 -0.66
CA VAL A 73 -1.98 -5.09 -0.18
C VAL A 73 -1.24 -4.43 -1.36
N TRP A 74 -0.91 -5.20 -2.39
CA TRP A 74 -0.27 -4.66 -3.59
C TRP A 74 -1.15 -3.67 -4.34
N THR A 75 -2.44 -4.00 -4.53
CA THR A 75 -3.41 -3.10 -5.17
C THR A 75 -3.53 -1.80 -4.40
N TYR A 76 -3.64 -1.86 -3.08
CA TYR A 76 -3.62 -0.68 -2.23
C TYR A 76 -2.36 0.16 -2.45
N TYR A 77 -1.19 -0.47 -2.36
CA TYR A 77 0.09 0.21 -2.50
C TYR A 77 0.24 0.88 -3.88
N SER A 78 0.00 0.12 -4.96
CA SER A 78 0.20 0.58 -6.32
C SER A 78 -0.79 1.68 -6.74
N THR A 79 -2.08 1.50 -6.44
CA THR A 79 -3.11 2.51 -6.76
C THR A 79 -2.94 3.78 -5.94
N THR A 80 -2.59 3.65 -4.66
CA THR A 80 -2.32 4.80 -3.79
C THR A 80 -1.08 5.57 -4.23
N LEU A 81 -0.01 4.86 -4.60
CA LEU A 81 1.20 5.52 -5.10
C LEU A 81 0.94 6.29 -6.41
N GLN A 82 0.20 5.69 -7.35
CA GLN A 82 -0.15 6.34 -8.61
C GLN A 82 -1.04 7.56 -8.40
N SER A 83 -2.16 7.41 -7.68
CA SER A 83 -3.10 8.50 -7.42
C SER A 83 -2.48 9.62 -6.57
N GLY A 84 -1.70 9.24 -5.55
CA GLY A 84 -0.99 10.19 -4.69
C GLY A 84 0.08 10.96 -5.42
N THR A 85 0.86 10.31 -6.30
CA THR A 85 1.86 10.99 -7.14
C THR A 85 1.21 12.07 -8.01
N GLY A 86 0.07 11.79 -8.65
CA GLY A 86 -0.65 12.73 -9.50
C GLY A 86 -1.46 13.79 -8.75
N SER A 87 -1.64 13.64 -7.43
CA SER A 87 -2.63 14.40 -6.65
C SER A 87 -2.49 15.92 -6.72
N LEU A 88 -1.27 16.46 -6.76
CA LEU A 88 -1.02 17.90 -6.89
C LEU A 88 -1.39 18.42 -8.28
N VAL A 89 -0.97 17.71 -9.32
CA VAL A 89 -1.20 18.11 -10.71
C VAL A 89 -2.70 18.01 -11.05
N TYR A 90 -3.37 16.93 -10.66
CA TYR A 90 -4.80 16.75 -10.93
C TYR A 90 -5.71 17.71 -10.14
N ASN A 91 -5.24 18.25 -9.03
CA ASN A 91 -5.98 19.23 -8.23
C ASN A 91 -5.42 20.67 -8.36
N ALA A 92 -4.61 20.97 -9.38
CA ALA A 92 -3.96 22.26 -9.54
C ALA A 92 -4.96 23.44 -9.50
N GLU A 93 -6.11 23.33 -10.18
CA GLU A 93 -7.15 24.37 -10.14
C GLU A 93 -7.71 24.63 -8.75
N LEU A 94 -7.85 23.61 -7.91
CA LEU A 94 -8.30 23.76 -6.53
C LEU A 94 -7.21 24.40 -5.67
N LEU A 95 -5.95 24.02 -5.90
CA LEU A 95 -4.80 24.55 -5.17
C LEU A 95 -4.55 26.03 -5.47
N THR A 96 -4.94 26.52 -6.65
CA THR A 96 -4.83 27.94 -7.01
C THR A 96 -6.01 28.78 -6.53
N LYS A 97 -7.22 28.19 -6.46
CA LYS A 97 -8.45 28.93 -6.08
C LYS A 97 -8.70 28.97 -4.56
N VAL A 98 -8.18 28.01 -3.82
CA VAL A 98 -8.41 27.88 -2.36
C VAL A 98 -7.09 27.75 -1.63
N ALA A 99 -6.83 28.62 -0.67
CA ALA A 99 -5.62 28.59 0.13
C ALA A 99 -5.71 27.47 1.20
N PHE A 100 -5.07 26.33 0.95
CA PHE A 100 -4.87 25.26 1.94
C PHE A 100 -3.49 24.61 1.78
N PRO A 101 -2.98 23.93 2.82
CA PRO A 101 -1.67 23.28 2.76
C PRO A 101 -1.63 22.21 1.66
N ARG A 102 -0.67 22.31 0.75
CA ARG A 102 -0.56 21.43 -0.43
C ARG A 102 -0.39 19.95 -0.06
N VAL A 103 0.14 19.66 1.12
CA VAL A 103 0.29 18.29 1.65
C VAL A 103 -1.04 17.56 1.84
N VAL A 104 -2.17 18.28 1.90
CA VAL A 104 -3.52 17.70 2.04
C VAL A 104 -3.86 16.79 0.87
N ALA A 105 -3.55 17.19 -0.37
CA ALA A 105 -3.91 16.42 -1.56
C ALA A 105 -3.23 15.04 -1.61
N PRO A 106 -1.88 14.90 -1.50
CA PRO A 106 -1.25 13.58 -1.46
C PRO A 106 -1.61 12.76 -0.21
N SER A 107 -1.91 13.42 0.92
CA SER A 107 -2.33 12.72 2.13
C SER A 107 -3.74 12.14 2.01
N ALA A 108 -4.65 12.84 1.37
CA ALA A 108 -6.01 12.35 1.11
C ALA A 108 -6.02 11.12 0.21
N ALA A 109 -5.07 11.02 -0.74
CA ALA A 109 -4.94 9.87 -1.64
C ALA A 109 -4.61 8.55 -0.91
N LEU A 110 -4.13 8.59 0.34
CA LEU A 110 -3.86 7.40 1.15
C LEU A 110 -5.14 6.67 1.59
N LEU A 111 -6.28 7.35 1.67
CA LEU A 111 -7.48 6.82 2.30
C LEU A 111 -8.39 5.98 1.38
N PRO A 112 -8.66 6.36 0.12
CA PRO A 112 -9.61 5.63 -0.74
C PRO A 112 -9.26 4.16 -0.92
N GLY A 113 -7.99 3.83 -1.11
CA GLY A 113 -7.52 2.46 -1.30
C GLY A 113 -7.66 1.56 -0.07
N LEU A 114 -7.82 2.14 1.14
CA LEU A 114 -8.05 1.36 2.36
C LEU A 114 -9.41 0.63 2.32
N VAL A 115 -10.38 1.14 1.59
CA VAL A 115 -11.68 0.47 1.39
C VAL A 115 -11.49 -0.81 0.57
N ASP A 116 -10.72 -0.72 -0.52
CA ASP A 116 -10.40 -1.88 -1.37
C ASP A 116 -9.60 -2.92 -0.60
N LEU A 117 -8.62 -2.45 0.18
CA LEU A 117 -7.81 -3.30 1.05
C LEU A 117 -8.68 -4.01 2.09
N ALA A 118 -9.64 -3.31 2.72
CA ALA A 118 -10.53 -3.92 3.71
C ALA A 118 -11.37 -5.04 3.10
N VAL A 119 -11.86 -4.88 1.87
CA VAL A 119 -12.58 -5.94 1.13
C VAL A 119 -11.67 -7.14 0.87
N ALA A 120 -10.45 -6.92 0.40
CA ALA A 120 -9.49 -7.99 0.15
C ALA A 120 -9.09 -8.73 1.43
N MET A 121 -8.89 -7.99 2.53
CA MET A 121 -8.59 -8.55 3.86
C MET A 121 -9.74 -9.41 4.39
N LEU A 122 -10.98 -8.93 4.26
CA LEU A 122 -12.17 -9.67 4.66
C LEU A 122 -12.28 -11.00 3.87
N LEU A 123 -12.16 -10.94 2.55
CA LEU A 123 -12.21 -12.13 1.69
C LEU A 123 -11.09 -13.13 2.02
N ALA A 124 -9.85 -12.64 2.17
CA ALA A 124 -8.71 -13.50 2.52
C ALA A 124 -8.90 -14.17 3.88
N THR A 125 -9.46 -13.44 4.87
CA THR A 125 -9.75 -13.98 6.20
C THR A 125 -10.82 -15.05 6.14
N VAL A 126 -11.94 -14.79 5.43
CA VAL A 126 -13.05 -15.77 5.30
C VAL A 126 -12.55 -17.06 4.63
N ILE A 127 -11.78 -16.93 3.54
CA ILE A 127 -11.23 -18.09 2.83
C ILE A 127 -10.18 -18.80 3.68
N GLY A 128 -9.33 -18.09 4.40
CA GLY A 128 -8.34 -18.65 5.30
C GLY A 128 -8.98 -19.47 6.43
N LEU A 129 -10.05 -18.95 7.06
CA LEU A 129 -10.81 -19.64 8.08
C LEU A 129 -11.53 -20.87 7.54
N ALA A 130 -12.15 -20.78 6.37
CA ALA A 130 -12.82 -21.91 5.71
C ALA A 130 -11.85 -23.05 5.36
N SER A 131 -10.56 -22.74 5.17
CA SER A 131 -9.49 -23.69 4.88
C SER A 131 -8.81 -24.25 6.16
N GLY A 132 -9.41 -24.07 7.34
CA GLY A 132 -8.86 -24.57 8.61
C GLY A 132 -7.75 -23.69 9.22
N GLY A 133 -7.49 -22.52 8.65
CA GLY A 133 -6.57 -21.53 9.22
C GLY A 133 -7.26 -20.74 10.33
N GLY A 134 -6.70 -20.76 11.54
CA GLY A 134 -7.17 -19.95 12.66
C GLY A 134 -6.24 -18.76 12.88
N ALA A 135 -6.76 -17.54 12.99
CA ALA A 135 -5.96 -16.40 13.39
C ALA A 135 -5.65 -16.43 14.89
N SER A 136 -4.40 -16.18 15.27
CA SER A 136 -4.06 -15.98 16.69
C SER A 136 -4.64 -14.65 17.18
N ALA A 137 -5.28 -14.67 18.37
CA ALA A 137 -5.83 -13.45 18.97
C ALA A 137 -4.76 -12.34 19.12
N VAL A 138 -3.54 -12.71 19.50
CA VAL A 138 -2.41 -11.76 19.60
C VAL A 138 -2.05 -11.16 18.23
N SER A 139 -2.00 -11.98 17.19
CA SER A 139 -1.71 -11.50 15.83
C SER A 139 -2.81 -10.59 15.31
N LEU A 140 -4.08 -10.84 15.64
CA LEU A 140 -5.19 -9.97 15.28
C LEU A 140 -5.15 -8.65 16.04
N VAL A 141 -4.92 -8.66 17.33
CA VAL A 141 -4.99 -7.45 18.17
C VAL A 141 -3.78 -6.55 17.96
N VAL A 142 -2.60 -7.12 17.77
CA VAL A 142 -1.33 -6.37 17.61
C VAL A 142 -0.85 -6.37 16.18
N GLY A 143 -0.79 -7.52 15.53
CA GLY A 143 -0.21 -7.66 14.18
C GLY A 143 -1.01 -6.91 13.11
N LEU A 144 -2.34 -6.92 13.19
CA LEU A 144 -3.18 -6.23 12.21
C LEU A 144 -3.03 -4.70 12.28
N PRO A 145 -3.19 -4.02 13.42
CA PRO A 145 -3.01 -2.57 13.50
C PRO A 145 -1.58 -2.13 13.16
N VAL A 146 -0.57 -2.85 13.64
CA VAL A 146 0.84 -2.54 13.37
C VAL A 146 1.15 -2.76 11.88
N GLY A 147 0.66 -3.86 11.28
CA GLY A 147 0.83 -4.13 9.86
C GLY A 147 0.17 -3.08 8.97
N LEU A 148 -1.05 -2.63 9.30
CA LEU A 148 -1.74 -1.54 8.60
C LEU A 148 -0.99 -0.21 8.74
N LEU A 149 -0.57 0.14 9.94
CA LEU A 149 0.21 1.35 10.18
C LEU A 149 1.51 1.35 9.38
N MET A 150 2.23 0.24 9.42
CA MET A 150 3.47 0.07 8.67
C MET A 150 3.24 0.16 7.16
N LEU A 151 2.15 -0.40 6.64
CA LEU A 151 1.76 -0.31 5.23
C LEU A 151 1.47 1.14 4.82
N VAL A 152 0.70 1.88 5.62
CA VAL A 152 0.40 3.30 5.35
C VAL A 152 1.67 4.14 5.37
N ILE A 153 2.57 3.91 6.34
CA ILE A 153 3.86 4.60 6.41
C ILE A 153 4.71 4.27 5.17
N ALA A 154 4.74 2.99 4.76
CA ALA A 154 5.51 2.52 3.61
C ALA A 154 5.10 3.17 2.29
N VAL A 155 3.82 3.53 2.12
CA VAL A 155 3.34 4.19 0.89
C VAL A 155 3.35 5.71 1.00
N ALA A 156 3.15 6.27 2.20
CA ALA A 156 3.09 7.72 2.41
C ALA A 156 4.40 8.43 2.04
N GLY A 157 5.55 7.83 2.38
CA GLY A 157 6.86 8.38 2.03
C GLY A 157 7.06 8.55 0.53
N PRO A 158 6.97 7.48 -0.27
CA PRO A 158 7.03 7.57 -1.73
C PRO A 158 5.98 8.50 -2.34
N VAL A 159 4.73 8.49 -1.85
CA VAL A 159 3.66 9.40 -2.31
C VAL A 159 4.07 10.85 -2.15
N LEU A 160 4.56 11.25 -0.97
CA LEU A 160 4.99 12.63 -0.73
C LEU A 160 6.20 13.01 -1.58
N PHE A 161 7.17 12.13 -1.71
CA PHE A 161 8.36 12.37 -2.52
C PHE A 161 8.00 12.55 -3.99
N LEU A 162 7.23 11.62 -4.55
CA LEU A 162 6.91 11.57 -5.97
C LEU A 162 5.87 12.62 -6.38
N SER A 163 4.91 12.97 -5.50
CA SER A 163 3.96 14.03 -5.78
C SER A 163 4.65 15.39 -5.92
N ALA A 164 5.63 15.67 -5.07
CA ALA A 164 6.45 16.88 -5.18
C ALA A 164 7.35 16.85 -6.42
N SER A 165 7.92 15.69 -6.75
CA SER A 165 8.77 15.52 -7.92
C SER A 165 8.00 15.68 -9.23
N LEU A 166 6.74 15.21 -9.30
CA LEU A 166 5.92 15.28 -10.53
C LEU A 166 5.57 16.72 -10.92
N VAL A 167 5.47 17.64 -9.97
CA VAL A 167 5.25 19.07 -10.26
C VAL A 167 6.41 19.64 -11.10
N LYS A 168 7.63 19.18 -10.82
CA LYS A 168 8.84 19.66 -11.50
C LYS A 168 9.21 18.80 -12.70
N TYR A 169 9.03 17.49 -12.62
CA TYR A 169 9.46 16.50 -13.60
C TYR A 169 8.28 15.66 -14.08
N ARG A 170 7.79 15.91 -15.29
CA ARG A 170 6.61 15.22 -15.85
C ARG A 170 6.81 13.71 -16.09
N ASP A 171 8.05 13.28 -16.26
CA ASP A 171 8.43 11.87 -16.44
C ASP A 171 8.37 11.04 -15.15
N ALA A 172 8.24 11.67 -13.99
CA ALA A 172 8.05 10.97 -12.71
C ALA A 172 6.86 9.97 -12.74
N SER A 173 5.79 10.26 -13.47
CA SER A 173 4.65 9.36 -13.63
C SER A 173 5.02 8.06 -14.38
N ALA A 174 5.85 8.15 -15.42
CA ALA A 174 6.35 6.98 -16.15
C ALA A 174 7.28 6.13 -15.27
N LEU A 175 8.15 6.78 -14.49
CA LEU A 175 9.03 6.12 -13.53
C LEU A 175 8.22 5.35 -12.46
N VAL A 176 7.11 5.92 -11.96
CA VAL A 176 6.22 5.24 -11.02
C VAL A 176 5.63 3.99 -11.65
N THR A 177 5.09 4.09 -12.86
CA THR A 177 4.47 2.95 -13.55
C THR A 177 5.47 1.83 -13.78
N PHE A 178 6.66 2.15 -14.29
CA PHE A 178 7.72 1.16 -14.52
C PHE A 178 8.25 0.58 -13.19
N GLY A 179 8.49 1.45 -12.20
CA GLY A 179 8.98 1.04 -10.88
C GLY A 179 8.01 0.10 -10.16
N LEU A 180 6.70 0.33 -10.28
CA LEU A 180 5.69 -0.56 -9.71
C LEU A 180 5.71 -1.95 -10.36
N GLN A 181 5.87 -2.05 -11.67
CA GLN A 181 5.99 -3.34 -12.35
C GLN A 181 7.17 -4.15 -11.80
N PHE A 182 8.32 -3.52 -11.63
CA PHE A 182 9.50 -4.16 -11.06
C PHE A 182 9.30 -4.50 -9.58
N LEU A 183 8.75 -3.58 -8.79
CA LEU A 183 8.53 -3.74 -7.35
C LEU A 183 7.56 -4.88 -7.01
N LEU A 184 6.60 -5.21 -7.89
CA LEU A 184 5.70 -6.35 -7.74
C LEU A 184 6.50 -7.68 -7.60
N PHE A 185 7.53 -7.86 -8.43
CA PHE A 185 8.33 -9.07 -8.41
C PHE A 185 9.34 -9.10 -7.26
N VAL A 186 9.86 -7.96 -6.86
CA VAL A 186 10.80 -7.85 -5.73
C VAL A 186 10.08 -7.96 -4.38
N SER A 187 8.77 -7.63 -4.34
CA SER A 187 7.97 -7.75 -3.13
C SER A 187 7.42 -9.18 -2.97
N PRO A 188 7.35 -9.73 -1.75
CA PRO A 188 6.84 -11.07 -1.50
C PRO A 188 5.30 -11.11 -1.58
N VAL A 189 4.74 -10.57 -2.70
CA VAL A 189 3.29 -10.47 -2.91
C VAL A 189 2.67 -11.83 -3.15
N ALA A 190 3.31 -12.64 -3.99
CA ALA A 190 2.79 -13.92 -4.43
C ALA A 190 3.60 -15.12 -3.93
N TYR A 191 4.77 -14.91 -3.37
CA TYR A 191 5.63 -15.98 -2.86
C TYR A 191 5.95 -15.80 -1.37
N PRO A 192 6.14 -16.86 -0.62
CA PRO A 192 6.56 -16.78 0.78
C PRO A 192 8.04 -16.38 0.87
N PRO A 193 8.46 -15.65 1.93
CA PRO A 193 9.87 -15.25 2.10
C PRO A 193 10.86 -16.43 2.13
N GLU A 194 10.39 -17.61 2.52
CA GLU A 194 11.17 -18.85 2.58
C GLU A 194 11.64 -19.32 1.19
N PHE A 195 10.94 -18.92 0.14
CA PHE A 195 11.31 -19.20 -1.25
C PHE A 195 12.63 -18.52 -1.65
N VAL A 196 12.98 -17.44 -0.96
CA VAL A 196 14.24 -16.73 -1.18
C VAL A 196 15.35 -17.36 -0.35
N PRO A 197 16.52 -17.66 -0.95
CA PRO A 197 17.68 -18.21 -0.24
C PRO A 197 18.03 -17.37 1.00
N ALA A 198 18.45 -18.03 2.09
CA ALA A 198 18.63 -17.38 3.40
C ALA A 198 19.53 -16.13 3.37
N GLY A 199 20.61 -16.16 2.57
CA GLY A 199 21.52 -15.01 2.43
C GLY A 199 20.91 -13.78 1.76
N TRP A 200 19.83 -13.93 0.99
CA TRP A 200 19.16 -12.84 0.27
C TRP A 200 17.88 -12.35 0.98
N ARG A 201 17.39 -13.07 1.98
CA ARG A 201 16.17 -12.70 2.72
C ARG A 201 16.26 -11.32 3.39
N VAL A 202 17.43 -10.91 3.82
CA VAL A 202 17.65 -9.58 4.39
C VAL A 202 17.27 -8.49 3.39
N LEU A 203 17.65 -8.64 2.11
CA LEU A 203 17.32 -7.68 1.05
C LEU A 203 15.80 -7.57 0.82
N LEU A 204 15.08 -8.68 1.01
CA LEU A 204 13.63 -8.66 0.91
C LEU A 204 13.00 -7.71 1.93
N TYR A 205 13.55 -7.68 3.15
CA TYR A 205 13.04 -6.83 4.23
C TYR A 205 13.57 -5.38 4.22
N VAL A 206 14.49 -5.04 3.31
CA VAL A 206 14.77 -3.64 2.93
C VAL A 206 13.56 -3.03 2.23
N ASN A 207 12.71 -3.86 1.60
CA ASN A 207 11.42 -3.42 1.11
C ASN A 207 10.43 -3.29 2.28
N PRO A 208 9.93 -2.07 2.59
CA PRO A 208 9.03 -1.86 3.73
C PRO A 208 7.69 -2.60 3.59
N LEU A 209 7.30 -2.94 2.36
CA LEU A 209 6.10 -3.72 2.09
C LEU A 209 6.19 -5.15 2.64
N ALA A 210 7.39 -5.74 2.66
CA ALA A 210 7.59 -7.13 3.09
C ALA A 210 7.24 -7.34 4.56
N GLY A 211 7.65 -6.42 5.44
CA GLY A 211 7.32 -6.48 6.86
C GLY A 211 5.84 -6.26 7.13
N ALA A 212 5.23 -5.25 6.48
CA ALA A 212 3.80 -4.98 6.60
C ALA A 212 2.96 -6.18 6.15
N LEU A 213 3.30 -6.75 4.98
CA LEU A 213 2.61 -7.91 4.42
C LEU A 213 2.76 -9.16 5.30
N GLY A 214 3.95 -9.38 5.87
CA GLY A 214 4.21 -10.48 6.80
C GLY A 214 3.34 -10.40 8.06
N LEU A 215 3.20 -9.20 8.66
CA LEU A 215 2.31 -8.98 9.81
C LEU A 215 0.84 -9.21 9.47
N LEU A 216 0.36 -8.68 8.34
CA LEU A 216 -1.02 -8.84 7.90
C LEU A 216 -1.35 -10.30 7.58
N ARG A 217 -0.42 -11.05 6.97
CA ARG A 217 -0.57 -12.48 6.71
C ARG A 217 -0.59 -13.30 8.00
N ALA A 218 0.29 -13.00 8.92
CA ALA A 218 0.29 -13.66 10.23
C ALA A 218 -1.02 -13.43 11.00
N ALA A 219 -1.58 -12.21 10.89
CA ALA A 219 -2.82 -11.84 11.53
C ALA A 219 -4.06 -12.49 10.91
N LEU A 220 -4.15 -12.55 9.57
CA LEU A 220 -5.40 -12.89 8.87
C LEU A 220 -5.39 -14.29 8.23
N VAL A 221 -4.22 -14.81 7.87
CA VAL A 221 -4.05 -16.11 7.19
C VAL A 221 -3.22 -17.09 8.02
N ASN A 222 -2.87 -16.71 9.25
CA ASN A 222 -2.13 -17.54 10.21
C ASN A 222 -0.77 -18.03 9.69
N THR A 223 -0.06 -17.24 8.90
CA THR A 223 1.32 -17.56 8.51
C THR A 223 2.28 -17.31 9.68
N PRO A 224 3.50 -17.88 9.66
CA PRO A 224 4.49 -17.59 10.68
C PRO A 224 4.79 -16.08 10.75
N LEU A 225 4.96 -15.57 11.97
CA LEU A 225 5.38 -14.19 12.17
C LEU A 225 6.81 -13.98 11.65
N PRO A 226 7.09 -12.90 10.92
CA PRO A 226 8.46 -12.53 10.57
C PRO A 226 9.31 -12.31 11.83
N SER A 227 10.61 -12.52 11.73
CA SER A 227 11.52 -12.25 12.84
C SER A 227 11.47 -10.77 13.25
N ILE A 228 11.72 -10.49 14.54
CA ILE A 228 11.78 -9.12 15.04
C ILE A 228 12.82 -8.30 14.27
N GLY A 229 13.97 -8.89 13.90
CA GLY A 229 14.98 -8.22 13.10
C GLY A 229 14.49 -7.82 11.71
N SER A 230 13.74 -8.71 11.03
CA SER A 230 13.11 -8.43 9.73
C SER A 230 12.07 -7.32 9.82
N LEU A 231 11.22 -7.36 10.85
CA LEU A 231 10.21 -6.31 11.09
C LEU A 231 10.84 -4.96 11.41
N SER A 232 11.87 -4.95 12.25
CA SER A 232 12.60 -3.72 12.61
C SER A 232 13.29 -3.11 11.39
N LEU A 233 13.88 -3.92 10.53
CA LEU A 233 14.51 -3.46 9.29
C LEU A 233 13.48 -2.82 8.35
N SER A 234 12.40 -3.53 8.03
CA SER A 234 11.33 -2.99 7.18
C SER A 234 10.68 -1.74 7.78
N GLY A 235 10.45 -1.72 9.09
CA GLY A 235 9.90 -0.56 9.80
C GLY A 235 10.84 0.64 9.77
N ALA A 236 12.12 0.43 10.00
CA ALA A 236 13.14 1.48 9.93
C ALA A 236 13.21 2.08 8.53
N VAL A 237 13.24 1.24 7.49
CA VAL A 237 13.23 1.72 6.10
C VAL A 237 11.96 2.50 5.79
N ALA A 238 10.77 2.02 6.21
CA ALA A 238 9.51 2.75 6.04
C ALA A 238 9.56 4.16 6.64
N VAL A 239 10.07 4.27 7.88
CA VAL A 239 10.20 5.55 8.58
C VAL A 239 11.23 6.46 7.91
N ILE A 240 12.38 5.92 7.48
CA ILE A 240 13.41 6.68 6.76
C ILE A 240 12.84 7.23 5.45
N VAL A 241 12.16 6.40 4.66
CA VAL A 241 11.56 6.81 3.38
C VAL A 241 10.46 7.85 3.60
N LEU A 242 9.64 7.71 4.66
CA LEU A 242 8.66 8.73 5.03
C LEU A 242 9.34 10.06 5.39
N PHE A 243 10.40 10.02 6.18
CA PHE A 243 11.13 11.21 6.57
C PHE A 243 11.78 11.91 5.37
N VAL A 244 12.41 11.15 4.47
CA VAL A 244 12.97 11.68 3.21
C VAL A 244 11.88 12.30 2.34
N GLY A 245 10.74 11.61 2.20
CA GLY A 245 9.58 12.12 1.45
C GLY A 245 9.05 13.43 2.02
N LEU A 246 8.91 13.52 3.34
CA LEU A 246 8.49 14.74 4.03
C LEU A 246 9.47 15.90 3.86
N LEU A 247 10.77 15.63 3.94
CA LEU A 247 11.80 16.65 3.76
C LEU A 247 11.84 17.17 2.32
N HIS A 248 11.77 16.25 1.35
CA HIS A 248 11.74 16.61 -0.07
C HIS A 248 10.50 17.43 -0.39
N PHE A 249 9.32 17.00 0.06
CA PHE A 249 8.06 17.72 -0.14
C PHE A 249 8.13 19.15 0.40
N ARG A 250 8.64 19.32 1.63
CA ARG A 250 8.78 20.65 2.23
C ARG A 250 9.71 21.59 1.46
N ARG A 251 10.81 21.06 0.93
CA ARG A 251 11.76 21.87 0.14
C ARG A 251 11.10 22.29 -1.18
N SER A 252 10.42 21.36 -1.84
CA SER A 252 9.76 21.61 -3.11
C SER A 252 8.52 22.51 -2.99
N GLU A 253 7.84 22.51 -1.82
CA GLU A 253 6.64 23.31 -1.58
C GLU A 253 6.90 24.82 -1.74
N LEU A 254 8.13 25.28 -1.47
CA LEU A 254 8.54 26.67 -1.67
C LEU A 254 8.62 27.07 -3.16
N GLU A 255 8.93 26.12 -4.02
CA GLU A 255 9.06 26.33 -5.48
C GLU A 255 7.71 26.18 -6.21
N PHE A 256 6.71 25.56 -5.59
CA PHE A 256 5.40 25.34 -6.23
C PHE A 256 4.62 26.63 -6.51
N ALA A 257 4.90 27.71 -5.78
CA ALA A 257 4.24 29.00 -5.99
C ALA A 257 4.54 29.61 -7.35
N ASP A 258 5.70 29.23 -7.93
CA ASP A 258 6.17 29.77 -9.21
C ASP A 258 5.81 28.86 -10.41
N ILE A 259 5.36 27.61 -10.16
CA ILE A 259 5.16 26.58 -11.20
C ILE A 259 3.67 26.23 -11.39
N ILE A 260 2.84 26.32 -10.36
CA ILE A 260 1.40 26.08 -10.35
C ILE A 260 0.64 27.39 -10.22
#